data_c1ca1231bdf282a23a5589a2330423a6
#
_entry.id   c1ca1231bdf282a23a5589a2330423a6
#
_cell.length_a   1.000
_cell.length_b   1.000
_cell.length_c   1.000
_cell.angle_alpha   90.00
_cell.angle_beta   90.00
_cell.angle_gamma   90.00
#
_symmetry.space_group_name_H-M   'P 1'
#
loop_
_entity.id
_entity.type
_entity.pdbx_description
1 polymer ?
#
loop_
_entity_poly.entity_id
_entity_poly.type
_entity_poly.pdbx_seq_one_letter_code
_entity_poly.pdbx_strand_id
1 'polypeptide(L)'
;MTQWIGAITRGHNGGAVLLKDGEIVFAIEEERLTRKKYDGGPLAAMTKFLDYTDKLDYLVVAHTQPLAESSRIDFSGGDIYTGLARKLGLIDRSDSAYMGEYQHRQVIDMSDIHHKLHAACAFYRSGFDSAVALVVDGAGTFIPMNINTGLYNEETMTWECESIFSCGYPDDFKTLYKHQGGNGPYPGTRIDQIPSDREREEGYHELVLDDTAGIVKAYEAVTQYCGFQPIEAGKTMGLSPYGQPCDKFPKIYTDGGGGKWRTADKNFIIPTYPNAAIVNESKFEYLETTDDQSNSRIDKTTLENRRNLAYAVQKESQEEVLKLIFKAVEMTGNKNVVLSGGYALNCVANYYFLDELNKEDIKLYVEPVSNDAGTAIGAAMLQYHQTTKDKKVRSYAETIYEGFEYEYTLNDITDIANRYGASVTDADNKQIVELLTSKNIVTIFQGKSENGPRALGNRSILFDPTYEDGKDFVNKVKRREYFRPFAGSILLEHAHEWFDMKGMEQSPHMMYAMDCQPGVAEKIPSIIHVDGTCRIQTVTKEQNKNYYSLIEEFYKKTNVPIIFNTSFNLAGEPLVETLEDAVRTLYNSEMEYCYLPEFGKLIEMKN
;
A
#
# COMPACT_ATOMS: atom_id res chain seq x y z
N MET A 1 9.96 14.62 29.37
CA MET A 1 8.61 15.17 29.08
C MET A 1 8.04 14.31 27.98
N THR A 2 6.77 13.99 28.05
CA THR A 2 6.07 13.24 27.00
C THR A 2 5.98 14.09 25.75
N GLN A 3 6.33 13.51 24.59
CA GLN A 3 6.30 14.18 23.30
C GLN A 3 5.16 13.61 22.43
N TRP A 4 4.31 14.49 21.92
CA TRP A 4 3.23 14.17 21.01
C TRP A 4 3.51 14.70 19.60
N ILE A 5 3.58 13.81 18.62
CA ILE A 5 3.77 14.16 17.22
C ILE A 5 2.57 13.68 16.42
N GLY A 6 1.81 14.64 15.87
CA GLY A 6 0.81 14.36 14.86
C GLY A 6 1.43 14.48 13.47
N ALA A 7 1.16 13.55 12.58
CA ALA A 7 1.52 13.66 11.18
C ALA A 7 0.31 13.41 10.28
N ILE A 8 0.26 14.12 9.16
CA ILE A 8 -0.79 13.96 8.16
C ILE A 8 -0.18 13.76 6.78
N THR A 9 -0.85 12.97 5.97
CA THR A 9 -0.57 12.88 4.53
C THR A 9 -1.78 13.34 3.74
N ARG A 10 -1.53 14.03 2.64
CA ARG A 10 -2.53 14.53 1.70
C ARG A 10 -2.35 13.80 0.37
N GLY A 11 -3.38 13.72 -0.43
CA GLY A 11 -3.37 12.98 -1.68
C GLY A 11 -4.34 11.81 -1.63
N HIS A 12 -4.29 10.92 -2.59
CA HIS A 12 -5.26 9.82 -2.76
C HIS A 12 -5.32 8.79 -1.62
N ASN A 13 -4.36 8.82 -0.69
CA ASN A 13 -4.37 8.05 0.57
C ASN A 13 -4.23 9.01 1.76
N GLY A 14 -5.09 10.02 1.82
CA GLY A 14 -5.12 10.95 2.95
C GLY A 14 -5.27 10.22 4.28
N GLY A 15 -4.55 10.65 5.30
CA GLY A 15 -4.60 10.00 6.61
C GLY A 15 -3.86 10.77 7.69
N ALA A 16 -3.94 10.26 8.92
CA ALA A 16 -3.26 10.83 10.07
C ALA A 16 -2.63 9.75 10.95
N VAL A 17 -1.54 10.13 11.59
CA VAL A 17 -0.76 9.31 12.52
C VAL A 17 -0.49 10.11 13.77
N LEU A 18 -0.64 9.49 14.92
CA LEU A 18 -0.26 10.06 16.22
C LEU A 18 0.82 9.21 16.87
N LEU A 19 1.95 9.83 17.19
CA LEU A 19 3.00 9.23 18.02
C LEU A 19 2.98 9.83 19.43
N LYS A 20 3.26 8.97 20.40
CA LYS A 20 3.59 9.35 21.79
C LYS A 20 4.94 8.76 22.15
N ASP A 21 5.92 9.59 22.43
CA ASP A 21 7.28 9.16 22.80
C ASP A 21 7.89 8.17 21.78
N GLY A 22 7.57 8.39 20.48
CA GLY A 22 8.03 7.58 19.36
C GLY A 22 7.27 6.26 19.13
N GLU A 23 6.23 5.95 19.90
CA GLU A 23 5.35 4.80 19.67
C GLU A 23 4.07 5.24 18.96
N ILE A 24 3.59 4.44 18.00
CA ILE A 24 2.35 4.72 17.27
C ILE A 24 1.16 4.50 18.20
N VAL A 25 0.39 5.56 18.45
CA VAL A 25 -0.88 5.49 19.18
C VAL A 25 -2.00 5.06 18.25
N PHE A 26 -2.08 5.71 17.09
CA PHE A 26 -2.90 5.28 15.98
C PHE A 26 -2.32 5.75 14.64
N ALA A 27 -2.70 5.03 13.57
CA ALA A 27 -2.50 5.42 12.18
C ALA A 27 -3.74 5.00 11.39
N ILE A 28 -4.33 5.95 10.63
CA ILE A 28 -5.58 5.70 9.92
C ILE A 28 -5.68 6.52 8.63
N GLU A 29 -6.22 5.89 7.58
CA GLU A 29 -6.58 6.57 6.35
C GLU A 29 -7.94 7.26 6.49
N GLU A 30 -8.08 8.47 5.91
CA GLU A 30 -9.32 9.26 5.91
C GLU A 30 -10.52 8.48 5.34
N GLU A 31 -10.29 7.68 4.30
CA GLU A 31 -11.32 6.87 3.66
C GLU A 31 -12.06 5.94 4.63
N ARG A 32 -11.37 5.48 5.70
CA ARG A 32 -11.96 4.62 6.74
C ARG A 32 -13.05 5.35 7.53
N LEU A 33 -12.83 6.65 7.81
CA LEU A 33 -13.73 7.48 8.58
C LEU A 33 -14.86 8.08 7.73
N THR A 34 -14.53 8.55 6.53
CA THR A 34 -15.49 9.20 5.63
C THR A 34 -16.29 8.22 4.77
N ARG A 35 -15.87 6.98 4.71
CA ARG A 35 -16.44 5.92 3.85
C ARG A 35 -16.37 6.23 2.35
N LYS A 36 -15.49 7.14 1.96
CA LYS A 36 -15.25 7.53 0.58
C LYS A 36 -13.89 7.02 0.12
N LYS A 37 -13.91 6.07 -0.81
CA LYS A 37 -12.68 5.45 -1.31
C LYS A 37 -11.73 6.48 -1.91
N TYR A 38 -10.43 6.38 -1.54
CA TYR A 38 -9.38 7.32 -1.95
C TYR A 38 -9.61 8.77 -1.50
N ASP A 39 -10.23 9.00 -0.35
CA ASP A 39 -10.40 10.35 0.20
C ASP A 39 -9.04 10.94 0.59
N GLY A 40 -8.73 12.07 -0.05
CA GLY A 40 -7.39 12.68 0.05
C GLY A 40 -7.24 13.74 1.12
N GLY A 41 -8.32 14.12 1.79
CA GLY A 41 -8.29 15.22 2.75
C GLY A 41 -8.35 14.72 4.20
N PRO A 42 -7.26 14.69 4.99
CA PRO A 42 -7.23 14.07 6.32
C PRO A 42 -7.98 14.86 7.42
N LEU A 43 -9.15 15.42 7.13
CA LEU A 43 -9.89 16.28 8.05
C LEU A 43 -10.50 15.52 9.22
N ALA A 44 -11.18 14.40 8.95
CA ALA A 44 -11.78 13.58 10.00
C ALA A 44 -10.69 12.88 10.83
N ALA A 45 -9.65 12.37 10.18
CA ALA A 45 -8.52 11.72 10.84
C ALA A 45 -7.78 12.68 11.79
N MET A 46 -7.60 13.96 11.41
CA MET A 46 -7.00 14.97 12.29
C MET A 46 -7.81 15.25 13.54
N THR A 47 -9.14 15.24 13.47
CA THR A 47 -9.96 15.46 14.66
C THR A 47 -9.75 14.39 15.73
N LYS A 48 -9.29 13.21 15.34
CA LYS A 48 -9.01 12.09 16.23
C LYS A 48 -7.81 12.30 17.13
N PHE A 49 -6.94 13.25 16.84
CA PHE A 49 -5.87 13.62 17.77
C PHE A 49 -6.44 14.05 19.13
N LEU A 50 -7.59 14.73 19.14
CA LEU A 50 -8.25 15.20 20.36
C LEU A 50 -8.77 14.07 21.27
N ASP A 51 -8.94 12.87 20.76
CA ASP A 51 -9.32 11.70 21.57
C ASP A 51 -8.16 11.25 22.50
N TYR A 52 -6.93 11.74 22.25
CA TYR A 52 -5.72 11.32 22.96
C TYR A 52 -4.92 12.46 23.59
N THR A 53 -4.94 13.65 23.01
CA THR A 53 -4.16 14.80 23.50
C THR A 53 -4.81 16.14 23.14
N ASP A 54 -4.68 17.11 24.04
CA ASP A 54 -5.14 18.49 23.81
C ASP A 54 -4.13 19.32 23.00
N LYS A 55 -2.87 18.89 22.94
CA LYS A 55 -1.78 19.59 22.25
C LYS A 55 -0.79 18.64 21.62
N LEU A 56 -0.27 19.05 20.46
CA LEU A 56 0.87 18.44 19.78
C LEU A 56 2.13 19.27 20.04
N ASP A 57 3.27 18.61 20.22
CA ASP A 57 4.57 19.26 20.15
C ASP A 57 4.91 19.61 18.69
N TYR A 58 4.57 18.69 17.75
CA TYR A 58 4.74 18.88 16.32
C TYR A 58 3.54 18.37 15.53
N LEU A 59 3.15 19.12 14.50
CA LEU A 59 2.31 18.68 13.39
C LEU A 59 3.17 18.59 12.15
N VAL A 60 3.37 17.39 11.64
CA VAL A 60 4.18 17.13 10.45
C VAL A 60 3.28 16.91 9.24
N VAL A 61 3.59 17.56 8.13
CA VAL A 61 2.82 17.44 6.89
C VAL A 61 3.64 16.72 5.84
N ALA A 62 3.15 15.58 5.39
CA ALA A 62 3.66 14.81 4.26
C ALA A 62 2.80 15.05 3.03
N HIS A 63 3.42 15.32 1.91
CA HIS A 63 2.78 15.46 0.59
C HIS A 63 3.84 15.37 -0.51
N THR A 64 3.45 15.56 -1.74
CA THR A 64 4.34 15.64 -2.91
C THR A 64 4.63 17.07 -3.35
N GLN A 65 3.99 18.04 -2.72
CA GLN A 65 4.12 19.48 -3.03
C GLN A 65 4.21 20.29 -1.74
N PRO A 66 5.05 21.32 -1.68
CA PRO A 66 5.16 22.24 -0.54
C PRO A 66 3.82 22.87 -0.16
N LEU A 67 3.65 23.15 1.13
CA LEU A 67 2.43 23.81 1.65
C LEU A 67 2.12 25.13 0.95
N ALA A 68 3.13 25.93 0.65
CA ALA A 68 2.97 27.22 -0.01
C ALA A 68 2.38 27.11 -1.41
N GLU A 69 2.72 26.09 -2.16
CA GLU A 69 2.21 25.86 -3.52
C GLU A 69 0.84 25.20 -3.53
N SER A 70 0.60 24.30 -2.59
CA SER A 70 -0.68 23.59 -2.48
C SER A 70 -1.79 24.41 -1.83
N SER A 71 -1.45 25.54 -1.20
CA SER A 71 -2.36 26.36 -0.39
C SER A 71 -3.15 27.42 -1.16
N ARG A 72 -3.32 27.28 -2.47
CA ARG A 72 -4.11 28.25 -3.29
C ARG A 72 -5.52 28.51 -2.78
N ILE A 73 -6.00 27.69 -1.83
CA ILE A 73 -7.32 27.79 -1.21
C ILE A 73 -7.23 28.28 0.25
N ASP A 74 -6.05 28.59 0.74
CA ASP A 74 -5.89 29.00 2.13
C ASP A 74 -6.13 30.50 2.29
N PHE A 75 -7.18 30.80 2.99
CA PHE A 75 -7.59 32.18 3.32
C PHE A 75 -6.95 32.71 4.61
N SER A 76 -6.14 31.93 5.29
CA SER A 76 -5.60 32.26 6.61
C SER A 76 -4.07 32.41 6.67
N GLY A 77 -3.38 32.34 5.53
CA GLY A 77 -1.92 32.40 5.46
C GLY A 77 -1.22 31.10 5.86
N GLY A 78 -1.85 29.96 5.64
CA GLY A 78 -1.32 28.63 5.85
C GLY A 78 -2.22 27.58 5.20
N ASP A 79 -1.79 26.34 5.20
CA ASP A 79 -2.57 25.21 4.70
C ASP A 79 -3.86 25.02 5.54
N ILE A 80 -4.96 24.57 4.89
CA ILE A 80 -6.25 24.35 5.56
C ILE A 80 -6.13 23.42 6.78
N TYR A 81 -5.26 22.43 6.73
CA TYR A 81 -5.05 21.46 7.81
C TYR A 81 -4.33 22.12 8.99
N THR A 82 -3.33 22.96 8.71
CA THR A 82 -2.68 23.79 9.74
C THR A 82 -3.68 24.76 10.38
N GLY A 83 -4.53 25.38 9.57
CA GLY A 83 -5.63 26.24 10.06
C GLY A 83 -6.62 25.48 10.96
N LEU A 84 -6.98 24.26 10.57
CA LEU A 84 -7.83 23.37 11.39
C LEU A 84 -7.15 23.02 12.71
N ALA A 85 -5.88 22.58 12.69
CA ALA A 85 -5.14 22.22 13.90
C ALA A 85 -5.06 23.39 14.91
N ARG A 86 -4.84 24.63 14.44
CA ARG A 86 -4.90 25.82 15.27
C ARG A 86 -6.28 26.09 15.85
N LYS A 87 -7.31 25.92 15.05
CA LYS A 87 -8.71 26.13 15.49
C LYS A 87 -9.12 25.10 16.54
N LEU A 88 -8.63 23.87 16.41
CA LEU A 88 -8.85 22.81 17.39
C LEU A 88 -8.01 22.97 18.66
N GLY A 89 -7.01 23.86 18.68
CA GLY A 89 -6.12 24.07 19.82
C GLY A 89 -4.94 23.10 19.88
N LEU A 90 -4.79 22.22 18.88
CA LEU A 90 -3.71 21.22 18.81
C LEU A 90 -2.32 21.84 18.67
N ILE A 91 -2.23 23.02 18.03
CA ILE A 91 -1.02 23.82 17.90
C ILE A 91 -1.28 25.26 18.26
N ASP A 92 -0.24 26.02 18.58
CA ASP A 92 -0.36 27.40 18.99
C ASP A 92 -0.79 28.32 17.82
N ARG A 93 -1.60 29.32 18.13
CA ARG A 93 -2.13 30.24 17.11
C ARG A 93 -1.08 31.11 16.43
N SER A 94 0.06 31.32 17.07
CA SER A 94 1.17 32.10 16.53
C SER A 94 2.04 31.30 15.55
N ASP A 95 1.87 29.97 15.50
CA ASP A 95 2.64 29.14 14.60
C ASP A 95 2.12 29.23 13.16
N SER A 96 3.02 29.44 12.22
CA SER A 96 2.71 29.62 10.82
C SER A 96 3.64 28.79 9.95
N ALA A 97 3.10 27.84 9.21
CA ALA A 97 3.82 27.11 8.20
C ALA A 97 4.18 27.97 6.98
N TYR A 98 3.52 29.12 6.86
CA TYR A 98 3.57 29.93 5.64
C TYR A 98 4.83 30.77 5.47
N MET A 99 5.52 31.11 6.55
CA MET A 99 6.63 32.04 6.49
C MET A 99 7.91 31.34 6.91
N GLY A 100 8.74 30.93 5.98
CA GLY A 100 9.99 30.22 6.21
C GLY A 100 10.98 30.85 7.19
N GLU A 101 10.67 32.01 7.72
CA GLU A 101 11.43 32.72 8.74
C GLU A 101 11.05 32.33 10.18
N TYR A 102 9.93 31.63 10.34
CA TYR A 102 9.46 31.31 11.66
C TYR A 102 9.83 29.92 12.07
N GLN A 103 10.85 29.74 12.70
CA GLN A 103 11.36 28.49 13.08
C GLN A 103 10.89 27.93 14.38
N HIS A 104 9.81 28.23 14.86
CA HIS A 104 9.30 27.58 15.95
C HIS A 104 8.53 26.45 15.71
N ARG A 105 8.72 25.50 15.63
CA ARG A 105 7.80 25.28 14.86
C ARG A 105 7.22 23.99 15.22
N GLN A 106 6.00 24.15 15.60
CA GLN A 106 5.07 23.06 15.75
C GLN A 106 4.68 22.46 14.38
N VAL A 107 4.63 23.26 13.31
CA VAL A 107 4.31 22.76 11.96
C VAL A 107 5.58 22.56 11.16
N ILE A 108 5.81 21.31 10.75
CA ILE A 108 6.97 20.89 9.96
C ILE A 108 6.47 20.38 8.60
N ASP A 109 6.80 21.10 7.53
CA ASP A 109 6.54 20.66 6.17
C ASP A 109 7.66 19.74 5.68
N MET A 110 7.32 18.51 5.32
CA MET A 110 8.23 17.49 4.76
C MET A 110 7.81 17.08 3.34
N SER A 111 7.07 17.93 2.64
CA SER A 111 6.58 17.62 1.29
C SER A 111 7.68 17.59 0.24
N ASP A 112 8.84 18.17 0.54
CA ASP A 112 10.02 18.19 -0.32
C ASP A 112 10.88 16.91 -0.29
N ILE A 113 10.52 15.95 0.58
CA ILE A 113 11.29 14.71 0.80
C ILE A 113 10.40 13.45 0.80
N HIS A 114 9.38 13.41 -0.05
CA HIS A 114 8.34 12.36 -0.05
C HIS A 114 8.93 10.94 -0.09
N HIS A 115 9.85 10.64 -1.00
CA HIS A 115 10.48 9.32 -1.05
C HIS A 115 11.31 9.00 0.21
N LYS A 116 11.94 10.00 0.82
CA LYS A 116 12.63 9.79 2.10
C LYS A 116 11.64 9.42 3.22
N LEU A 117 10.39 9.92 3.18
CA LEU A 117 9.36 9.53 4.15
C LEU A 117 8.94 8.08 3.96
N HIS A 118 8.82 7.59 2.72
CA HIS A 118 8.62 6.17 2.45
C HIS A 118 9.79 5.32 2.98
N ALA A 119 11.02 5.76 2.75
CA ALA A 119 12.21 5.09 3.26
C ALA A 119 12.24 5.06 4.79
N ALA A 120 11.90 6.17 5.45
CA ALA A 120 11.84 6.27 6.90
C ALA A 120 10.76 5.35 7.50
N CYS A 121 9.56 5.29 6.90
CA CYS A 121 8.51 4.36 7.31
C CYS A 121 9.03 2.92 7.31
N ALA A 122 9.60 2.48 6.18
CA ALA A 122 10.10 1.12 6.04
C ALA A 122 11.28 0.83 6.97
N PHE A 123 12.25 1.75 7.07
CA PHE A 123 13.45 1.55 7.88
C PHE A 123 13.13 1.43 9.37
N TYR A 124 12.41 2.40 9.94
CA TYR A 124 12.12 2.39 11.38
C TYR A 124 11.21 1.23 11.82
N ARG A 125 10.51 0.60 10.91
CA ARG A 125 9.61 -0.54 11.19
C ARG A 125 10.22 -1.90 10.83
N SER A 126 11.39 -1.93 10.19
CA SER A 126 12.04 -3.15 9.71
C SER A 126 12.73 -3.98 10.79
N GLY A 127 13.09 -3.37 11.92
CA GLY A 127 13.94 -3.99 12.94
C GLY A 127 15.45 -3.96 12.61
N PHE A 128 15.85 -3.40 11.47
CA PHE A 128 17.25 -3.26 11.13
C PHE A 128 17.88 -2.04 11.86
N ASP A 129 19.14 -2.16 12.26
CA ASP A 129 19.93 -1.06 12.82
C ASP A 129 20.47 -0.12 11.73
N SER A 130 20.70 -0.67 10.54
CA SER A 130 21.04 0.04 9.33
C SER A 130 20.50 -0.72 8.12
N ALA A 131 20.13 0.00 7.07
CA ALA A 131 19.61 -0.59 5.84
C ALA A 131 19.93 0.27 4.61
N VAL A 132 19.75 -0.31 3.44
CA VAL A 132 19.55 0.45 2.21
C VAL A 132 18.07 0.42 1.85
N ALA A 133 17.48 1.58 1.64
CA ALA A 133 16.08 1.70 1.22
C ALA A 133 15.98 1.90 -0.28
N LEU A 134 15.13 1.11 -0.93
CA LEU A 134 14.66 1.36 -2.28
C LEU A 134 13.19 1.79 -2.21
N VAL A 135 12.90 2.94 -2.79
CA VAL A 135 11.54 3.48 -2.97
C VAL A 135 11.21 3.47 -4.45
N VAL A 136 10.11 2.81 -4.82
CA VAL A 136 9.58 2.74 -6.19
C VAL A 136 8.12 3.17 -6.14
N ASP A 137 7.85 4.39 -6.61
CA ASP A 137 6.55 5.03 -6.44
C ASP A 137 6.02 5.66 -7.73
N GLY A 138 4.73 5.97 -7.73
CA GLY A 138 4.06 6.57 -8.89
C GLY A 138 4.50 8.00 -9.15
N ALA A 139 4.58 8.80 -8.10
CA ALA A 139 5.11 10.15 -8.14
C ALA A 139 5.41 10.62 -6.71
N GLY A 140 6.67 10.82 -6.40
CA GLY A 140 7.10 11.49 -5.18
C GLY A 140 7.05 13.00 -5.31
N THR A 141 7.99 13.70 -4.68
CA THR A 141 8.04 15.16 -4.68
C THR A 141 8.07 15.72 -6.10
N PHE A 142 7.20 16.70 -6.35
CA PHE A 142 7.19 17.49 -7.58
C PHE A 142 8.21 18.61 -7.50
N ILE A 143 9.09 18.67 -8.49
CA ILE A 143 10.21 19.59 -8.52
C ILE A 143 10.15 20.42 -9.80
N PRO A 144 9.95 21.75 -9.69
CA PRO A 144 10.06 22.63 -10.84
C PRO A 144 11.50 22.72 -11.31
N MET A 145 11.74 22.58 -12.59
CA MET A 145 13.06 22.69 -13.19
C MET A 145 13.07 23.72 -14.30
N ASN A 146 14.05 24.63 -14.24
CA ASN A 146 14.33 25.55 -15.31
C ASN A 146 15.36 24.93 -16.25
N ILE A 147 14.91 24.48 -17.40
CA ILE A 147 15.79 23.92 -18.43
C ILE A 147 16.17 25.00 -19.42
N ASN A 148 17.41 25.45 -19.34
CA ASN A 148 17.99 26.33 -20.34
C ASN A 148 18.87 25.51 -21.27
N THR A 149 18.33 25.12 -22.41
CA THR A 149 19.07 24.42 -23.46
C THR A 149 19.76 25.37 -24.44
N GLY A 150 19.71 26.68 -24.17
CA GLY A 150 20.17 27.71 -25.11
C GLY A 150 19.19 27.99 -26.25
N LEU A 151 18.22 27.11 -26.51
CA LEU A 151 17.15 27.25 -27.49
C LEU A 151 15.78 27.41 -26.81
N TYR A 152 15.60 26.90 -25.62
CA TYR A 152 14.38 26.99 -24.84
C TYR A 152 14.70 27.32 -23.40
N ASN A 153 13.97 28.27 -22.84
CA ASN A 153 13.96 28.59 -21.43
C ASN A 153 12.53 28.27 -20.94
N GLU A 154 12.28 27.02 -20.62
CA GLU A 154 10.99 26.55 -20.15
C GLU A 154 11.09 26.04 -18.72
N GLU A 155 10.17 26.50 -17.90
CA GLU A 155 9.93 25.91 -16.60
C GLU A 155 9.09 24.65 -16.80
N THR A 156 9.57 23.54 -16.32
CA THR A 156 8.90 22.25 -16.45
C THR A 156 8.85 21.57 -15.07
N MET A 157 7.91 20.67 -14.92
CA MET A 157 7.71 19.93 -13.67
C MET A 157 8.21 18.51 -13.83
N THR A 158 9.08 18.11 -12.91
CA THR A 158 9.51 16.71 -12.73
C THR A 158 8.96 16.13 -11.44
N TRP A 159 9.05 14.84 -11.28
CA TRP A 159 8.68 14.13 -10.05
C TRP A 159 9.61 12.95 -9.79
N GLU A 160 9.77 12.59 -8.51
CA GLU A 160 10.53 11.41 -8.12
C GLU A 160 9.81 10.14 -8.59
N CYS A 161 10.55 9.22 -9.22
CA CYS A 161 10.07 7.91 -9.69
C CYS A 161 10.64 6.78 -8.84
N GLU A 162 11.97 6.68 -8.77
CA GLU A 162 12.71 5.71 -7.99
C GLU A 162 13.81 6.41 -7.19
N SER A 163 14.02 5.97 -5.94
CA SER A 163 15.08 6.53 -5.07
C SER A 163 15.75 5.46 -4.22
N ILE A 164 17.05 5.65 -3.97
CA ILE A 164 17.84 4.80 -3.09
C ILE A 164 18.41 5.66 -1.97
N PHE A 165 18.24 5.20 -0.73
CA PHE A 165 18.76 5.86 0.46
C PHE A 165 19.61 4.90 1.29
N SER A 166 20.72 5.40 1.86
CA SER A 166 21.36 4.75 3.01
C SER A 166 20.65 5.21 4.27
N CYS A 167 20.27 4.27 5.13
CA CYS A 167 19.48 4.54 6.34
C CYS A 167 20.18 4.04 7.59
N GLY A 168 20.19 4.88 8.64
CA GLY A 168 20.76 4.58 9.94
C GLY A 168 20.13 5.40 11.06
N TYR A 169 20.19 4.88 12.29
CA TYR A 169 19.74 5.60 13.48
C TYR A 169 20.73 6.68 13.90
N PRO A 170 20.28 7.82 14.48
CA PRO A 170 18.87 8.14 14.74
C PRO A 170 18.11 8.64 13.51
N ASP A 171 18.75 9.42 12.62
CA ASP A 171 18.16 10.13 11.50
C ASP A 171 19.15 10.27 10.33
N ASP A 172 20.07 9.32 10.19
CA ASP A 172 21.08 9.31 9.13
C ASP A 172 20.49 8.72 7.84
N PHE A 173 19.84 9.57 7.06
CA PHE A 173 19.30 9.24 5.75
C PHE A 173 20.04 9.99 4.67
N LYS A 174 20.80 9.27 3.84
CA LYS A 174 21.55 9.85 2.71
C LYS A 174 20.93 9.39 1.41
N THR A 175 20.59 10.34 0.56
CA THR A 175 20.14 10.06 -0.79
C THR A 175 21.33 9.63 -1.65
N LEU A 176 21.28 8.43 -2.21
CA LEU A 176 22.36 7.88 -3.03
C LEU A 176 22.02 7.94 -4.51
N TYR A 177 20.76 7.79 -4.84
CA TYR A 177 20.26 7.72 -6.20
C TYR A 177 18.84 8.28 -6.28
N LYS A 178 18.57 9.02 -7.34
CA LYS A 178 17.22 9.41 -7.75
C LYS A 178 17.03 9.33 -9.24
N HIS A 179 15.89 8.78 -9.64
CA HIS A 179 15.34 8.97 -10.97
C HIS A 179 14.18 9.95 -10.88
N GLN A 180 14.28 11.01 -11.66
CA GLN A 180 13.23 12.01 -11.83
C GLN A 180 12.72 11.96 -13.26
N GLY A 181 11.47 11.57 -13.40
CA GLY A 181 10.77 11.55 -14.67
C GLY A 181 10.02 12.86 -14.94
N GLY A 182 9.60 13.04 -16.16
CA GLY A 182 8.81 14.17 -16.56
C GLY A 182 8.35 14.08 -18.01
N ASN A 183 7.54 15.03 -18.44
CA ASN A 183 7.05 15.11 -19.82
C ASN A 183 7.63 16.30 -20.60
N GLY A 184 8.82 16.72 -20.22
CA GLY A 184 9.54 17.83 -20.90
C GLY A 184 10.58 17.33 -21.91
N PRO A 185 11.18 18.25 -22.70
CA PRO A 185 12.20 17.92 -23.68
C PRO A 185 13.56 17.69 -23.01
N TYR A 186 13.67 16.67 -22.17
CA TYR A 186 14.91 16.36 -21.49
C TYR A 186 15.79 15.47 -22.36
N PRO A 187 17.06 15.78 -22.53
CA PRO A 187 17.98 15.00 -23.34
C PRO A 187 18.64 13.83 -22.59
N GLY A 188 17.96 13.17 -21.64
CA GLY A 188 18.54 12.04 -20.89
C GLY A 188 19.82 12.43 -20.13
N THR A 189 19.80 13.53 -19.41
CA THR A 189 20.99 14.12 -18.80
C THR A 189 21.22 13.53 -17.40
N ARG A 190 22.39 12.96 -17.17
CA ARG A 190 22.89 12.74 -15.80
C ARG A 190 23.30 14.09 -15.22
N ILE A 191 22.73 14.46 -14.09
CA ILE A 191 23.11 15.64 -13.34
C ILE A 191 23.56 15.18 -11.96
N ASP A 192 24.78 15.52 -11.58
CA ASP A 192 25.39 15.08 -10.33
C ASP A 192 24.86 15.79 -9.08
N GLN A 193 23.91 16.68 -9.24
CA GLN A 193 23.36 17.48 -8.15
C GLN A 193 21.93 17.86 -8.41
N ILE A 194 21.07 17.79 -7.40
CA ILE A 194 19.93 18.64 -7.13
C ILE A 194 18.82 17.92 -6.35
N PRO A 195 17.73 18.45 -5.97
CA PRO A 195 17.21 19.80 -5.83
C PRO A 195 16.24 20.09 -4.70
N SER A 196 16.04 19.37 -3.67
CA SER A 196 15.43 19.98 -2.51
C SER A 196 16.51 20.67 -1.69
N ASP A 197 16.20 21.82 -1.10
CA ASP A 197 17.18 22.53 -0.28
C ASP A 197 17.70 21.66 0.87
N ARG A 198 16.85 20.81 1.44
CA ARG A 198 17.27 19.82 2.44
C ARG A 198 18.19 18.74 1.88
N GLU A 199 17.91 18.26 0.70
CA GLU A 199 18.68 17.19 0.09
C GLU A 199 19.97 17.71 -0.53
N ARG A 200 20.05 18.98 -0.95
CA ARG A 200 21.31 19.64 -1.39
C ARG A 200 22.38 19.63 -0.30
N GLU A 201 22.00 19.76 0.96
CA GLU A 201 22.94 19.72 2.08
C GLU A 201 23.53 18.32 2.29
N GLU A 202 22.81 17.27 1.86
CA GLU A 202 23.21 15.87 2.01
C GLU A 202 24.05 15.35 0.82
N GLY A 203 23.90 15.97 -0.37
CA GLY A 203 24.52 15.54 -1.61
C GLY A 203 23.89 14.28 -2.22
N TYR A 204 24.02 14.11 -3.54
CA TYR A 204 23.64 12.89 -4.23
C TYR A 204 24.87 12.20 -4.81
N HIS A 205 24.84 10.86 -4.85
CA HIS A 205 25.80 10.11 -5.63
C HIS A 205 25.41 10.03 -7.11
N GLU A 206 24.11 9.92 -7.40
CA GLU A 206 23.62 9.79 -8.76
C GLU A 206 22.20 10.33 -8.92
N LEU A 207 22.00 11.24 -9.85
CA LEU A 207 20.69 11.69 -10.29
C LEU A 207 20.50 11.38 -11.77
N VAL A 208 19.41 10.72 -12.11
CA VAL A 208 18.95 10.53 -13.50
C VAL A 208 17.73 11.40 -13.70
N LEU A 209 17.80 12.27 -14.71
CA LEU A 209 16.70 13.11 -15.15
C LEU A 209 16.41 12.77 -16.60
N ASP A 210 15.21 12.33 -16.91
CA ASP A 210 14.80 12.01 -18.27
C ASP A 210 13.32 12.31 -18.53
N ASP A 211 12.90 12.09 -19.79
CA ASP A 211 11.56 12.28 -20.26
C ASP A 211 10.76 10.96 -20.30
N THR A 212 11.04 10.06 -19.37
CA THR A 212 10.35 8.77 -19.24
C THR A 212 9.37 8.77 -18.09
N ALA A 213 8.52 7.75 -18.07
CA ALA A 213 7.43 7.68 -17.12
C ALA A 213 7.80 7.08 -15.75
N GLY A 214 8.96 6.46 -15.57
CA GLY A 214 9.26 5.65 -14.38
C GLY A 214 8.50 4.30 -14.37
N ILE A 215 8.91 3.42 -13.45
CA ILE A 215 8.41 2.03 -13.41
C ILE A 215 6.92 1.98 -13.06
N VAL A 216 6.49 2.72 -12.05
CA VAL A 216 5.09 2.67 -11.59
C VAL A 216 4.16 3.33 -12.59
N LYS A 217 4.54 4.46 -13.19
CA LYS A 217 3.71 5.13 -14.21
C LYS A 217 3.56 4.28 -15.47
N ALA A 218 4.58 3.52 -15.85
CA ALA A 218 4.46 2.53 -16.93
C ALA A 218 3.45 1.41 -16.56
N TYR A 219 3.49 0.95 -15.32
CA TYR A 219 2.54 -0.02 -14.81
C TYR A 219 1.10 0.55 -14.77
N GLU A 220 0.93 1.79 -14.33
CA GLU A 220 -0.35 2.50 -14.33
C GLU A 220 -0.91 2.71 -15.75
N ALA A 221 -0.05 3.03 -16.73
CA ALA A 221 -0.44 3.15 -18.13
C ALA A 221 -1.03 1.85 -18.68
N VAL A 222 -0.37 0.72 -18.38
CA VAL A 222 -0.89 -0.61 -18.74
C VAL A 222 -2.18 -0.92 -17.97
N THR A 223 -2.28 -0.52 -16.71
CA THR A 223 -3.51 -0.67 -15.91
C THR A 223 -4.69 0.06 -16.56
N GLN A 224 -4.46 1.29 -17.03
CA GLN A 224 -5.47 2.04 -17.75
C GLN A 224 -5.84 1.40 -19.09
N TYR A 225 -4.86 0.89 -19.84
CA TYR A 225 -5.12 0.14 -21.07
C TYR A 225 -5.95 -1.12 -20.81
N CYS A 226 -5.73 -1.80 -19.69
CA CYS A 226 -6.55 -2.95 -19.27
C CYS A 226 -7.99 -2.58 -18.90
N GLY A 227 -8.34 -1.29 -18.85
CA GLY A 227 -9.69 -0.80 -18.57
C GLY A 227 -9.96 -0.51 -17.09
N PHE A 228 -8.92 -0.34 -16.28
CA PHE A 228 -9.01 -0.01 -14.86
C PHE A 228 -8.54 1.44 -14.61
N GLN A 229 -8.81 1.96 -13.42
CA GLN A 229 -8.22 3.24 -13.02
C GLN A 229 -6.71 3.06 -12.76
N PRO A 230 -5.84 4.02 -13.09
CA PRO A 230 -4.39 3.90 -12.86
C PRO A 230 -4.03 3.44 -11.45
N ILE A 231 -4.68 3.99 -10.43
CA ILE A 231 -4.49 3.64 -9.02
C ILE A 231 -4.87 2.18 -8.67
N GLU A 232 -5.59 1.49 -9.55
CA GLU A 232 -6.01 0.10 -9.34
C GLU A 232 -5.00 -0.92 -9.87
N ALA A 233 -3.69 -0.61 -9.86
CA ALA A 233 -2.60 -1.48 -10.34
C ALA A 233 -2.67 -2.93 -9.81
N GLY A 234 -3.20 -3.13 -8.62
CA GLY A 234 -3.47 -4.46 -8.07
C GLY A 234 -4.44 -5.32 -8.90
N LYS A 235 -5.29 -4.72 -9.74
CA LYS A 235 -6.13 -5.48 -10.69
C LYS A 235 -5.28 -6.01 -11.85
N THR A 236 -4.37 -5.19 -12.38
CA THR A 236 -3.43 -5.60 -13.42
C THR A 236 -2.50 -6.72 -12.93
N MET A 237 -1.99 -6.61 -11.68
CA MET A 237 -1.25 -7.69 -11.04
C MET A 237 -2.07 -9.00 -10.99
N GLY A 238 -3.35 -8.94 -10.60
CA GLY A 238 -4.24 -10.11 -10.59
C GLY A 238 -4.63 -10.63 -11.98
N LEU A 239 -4.58 -9.78 -13.01
CA LEU A 239 -4.86 -10.15 -14.40
C LEU A 239 -3.62 -10.79 -15.09
N SER A 240 -2.42 -10.42 -14.66
CA SER A 240 -1.17 -10.80 -15.32
C SER A 240 -1.00 -12.33 -15.53
N PRO A 241 -1.38 -13.24 -14.61
CA PRO A 241 -1.23 -14.67 -14.82
C PRO A 241 -2.19 -15.26 -15.86
N TYR A 242 -3.17 -14.49 -16.32
CA TYR A 242 -4.05 -14.89 -17.44
C TYR A 242 -3.47 -14.54 -18.81
N GLY A 243 -2.34 -13.84 -18.85
CA GLY A 243 -1.58 -13.50 -20.05
C GLY A 243 -0.42 -14.46 -20.31
N GLN A 244 0.26 -14.22 -21.42
CA GLN A 244 1.42 -15.00 -21.85
C GLN A 244 2.43 -14.11 -22.60
N PRO A 245 3.69 -14.54 -22.77
CA PRO A 245 4.64 -13.83 -23.61
C PRO A 245 4.07 -13.55 -25.00
N CYS A 246 4.27 -12.33 -25.51
CA CYS A 246 3.72 -11.90 -26.79
C CYS A 246 4.69 -10.95 -27.49
N ASP A 247 5.08 -11.31 -28.71
CA ASP A 247 6.02 -10.55 -29.55
C ASP A 247 5.37 -9.38 -30.31
N LYS A 248 4.06 -9.22 -30.18
CA LYS A 248 3.30 -8.15 -30.85
C LYS A 248 3.44 -6.79 -30.20
N PHE A 249 3.97 -6.75 -28.98
CA PHE A 249 4.22 -5.51 -28.24
C PHE A 249 5.70 -5.20 -28.23
N PRO A 250 6.08 -3.90 -28.31
CA PRO A 250 7.43 -3.47 -27.96
C PRO A 250 7.74 -3.84 -26.49
N LYS A 251 9.02 -3.89 -26.16
CA LYS A 251 9.45 -3.94 -24.77
C LYS A 251 8.98 -2.68 -24.03
N ILE A 252 8.47 -2.85 -22.83
CA ILE A 252 8.01 -1.73 -21.99
C ILE A 252 9.20 -0.94 -21.49
N TYR A 253 10.29 -1.62 -21.12
CA TYR A 253 11.52 -1.00 -20.65
C TYR A 253 12.66 -1.27 -21.60
N THR A 254 13.38 -0.21 -21.97
CA THR A 254 14.51 -0.23 -22.90
C THR A 254 15.71 0.51 -22.32
N ASP A 255 16.90 0.22 -22.81
CA ASP A 255 18.11 0.93 -22.38
C ASP A 255 18.05 2.39 -22.80
N GLY A 256 17.81 3.28 -21.85
CA GLY A 256 17.73 4.73 -22.04
C GLY A 256 19.08 5.44 -22.20
N GLY A 257 20.15 4.69 -22.50
CA GLY A 257 21.46 5.24 -22.85
C GLY A 257 22.37 5.55 -21.66
N GLY A 258 22.68 4.58 -20.83
CA GLY A 258 23.80 4.69 -19.89
C GLY A 258 23.54 4.28 -18.44
N GLY A 259 22.43 3.67 -18.16
CA GLY A 259 22.14 3.07 -16.84
C GLY A 259 22.32 1.55 -16.82
N LYS A 260 22.55 0.97 -15.65
CA LYS A 260 22.56 -0.48 -15.44
C LYS A 260 21.15 -1.10 -15.46
N TRP A 261 20.09 -0.30 -15.55
CA TRP A 261 18.71 -0.73 -15.71
C TRP A 261 18.05 0.02 -16.88
N ARG A 262 16.91 -0.48 -17.31
CA ARG A 262 16.16 0.09 -18.40
C ARG A 262 15.10 1.07 -17.87
N THR A 263 14.84 2.12 -18.61
CA THR A 263 13.73 3.05 -18.39
C THR A 263 12.55 2.68 -19.28
N ALA A 264 11.36 3.19 -18.95
CA ALA A 264 10.18 3.00 -19.80
C ALA A 264 10.43 3.57 -21.22
N ASP A 265 10.11 2.79 -22.25
CA ASP A 265 10.24 3.27 -23.63
C ASP A 265 9.20 4.35 -23.91
N LYS A 266 9.64 5.60 -24.00
CA LYS A 266 8.77 6.75 -24.24
C LYS A 266 7.98 6.73 -25.55
N ASN A 267 8.37 5.89 -26.52
CA ASN A 267 7.61 5.70 -27.74
C ASN A 267 6.44 4.74 -27.54
N PHE A 268 6.53 3.87 -26.55
CA PHE A 268 5.49 2.91 -26.23
C PHE A 268 4.68 3.32 -24.99
N ILE A 269 5.34 3.81 -23.95
CA ILE A 269 4.71 4.37 -22.75
C ILE A 269 4.93 5.87 -22.78
N ILE A 270 3.92 6.59 -23.25
CA ILE A 270 4.02 8.04 -23.45
C ILE A 270 3.67 8.76 -22.15
N PRO A 271 4.62 9.50 -21.54
CA PRO A 271 4.32 10.36 -20.39
C PRO A 271 3.32 11.45 -20.79
N THR A 272 2.38 11.74 -19.89
CA THR A 272 1.35 12.77 -20.08
C THR A 272 1.27 13.67 -18.85
N TYR A 273 0.88 14.93 -19.11
CA TYR A 273 0.70 15.91 -18.04
C TYR A 273 -0.55 15.57 -17.17
N PRO A 274 -0.52 15.80 -15.84
CA PRO A 274 0.62 16.35 -15.07
C PRO A 274 1.65 15.29 -14.64
N ASN A 275 1.29 14.05 -14.40
CA ASN A 275 2.13 12.98 -13.91
C ASN A 275 1.52 11.60 -14.21
N ALA A 276 1.05 11.42 -15.43
CA ALA A 276 0.47 10.18 -15.90
C ALA A 276 1.27 9.61 -17.08
N ALA A 277 0.86 8.46 -17.56
CA ALA A 277 1.36 7.88 -18.79
C ALA A 277 0.26 7.07 -19.48
N ILE A 278 0.38 6.89 -20.80
CA ILE A 278 -0.55 6.09 -21.60
C ILE A 278 0.22 5.11 -22.48
N VAL A 279 -0.40 3.98 -22.79
CA VAL A 279 0.10 3.03 -23.79
C VAL A 279 -0.16 3.57 -25.19
N ASN A 280 0.88 3.57 -26.04
CA ASN A 280 0.76 3.95 -27.44
C ASN A 280 0.28 2.76 -28.28
N GLU A 281 -1.01 2.63 -28.47
CA GLU A 281 -1.63 1.55 -29.22
C GLU A 281 -1.22 1.51 -30.70
N SER A 282 -0.71 2.61 -31.26
CA SER A 282 -0.20 2.62 -32.64
C SER A 282 1.06 1.78 -32.85
N LYS A 283 1.68 1.34 -31.76
CA LYS A 283 2.86 0.46 -31.77
C LYS A 283 2.50 -1.03 -31.75
N PHE A 284 1.23 -1.37 -31.60
CA PHE A 284 0.79 -2.77 -31.70
C PHE A 284 0.85 -3.21 -33.16
N GLU A 285 1.33 -4.40 -33.40
CA GLU A 285 1.04 -5.07 -34.66
C GLU A 285 -0.45 -5.42 -34.68
N TYR A 286 -1.21 -4.71 -35.49
CA TYR A 286 -2.63 -4.98 -35.67
C TYR A 286 -2.84 -6.40 -36.15
N LEU A 287 -3.48 -7.21 -35.33
CA LEU A 287 -4.24 -8.33 -35.87
C LEU A 287 -5.40 -7.71 -36.66
N GLU A 288 -5.56 -8.11 -37.91
CA GLU A 288 -6.71 -7.69 -38.72
C GLU A 288 -7.99 -7.91 -37.90
N THR A 289 -8.58 -6.81 -37.44
CA THR A 289 -9.91 -6.85 -36.85
C THR A 289 -10.85 -7.17 -38.00
N THR A 290 -11.41 -8.37 -38.01
CA THR A 290 -12.57 -8.62 -38.86
C THR A 290 -13.65 -7.63 -38.44
N ASP A 291 -13.99 -6.74 -39.37
CA ASP A 291 -15.04 -5.73 -39.25
C ASP A 291 -16.35 -6.38 -38.81
N ASP A 292 -16.62 -6.41 -37.52
CA ASP A 292 -17.97 -6.59 -37.03
C ASP A 292 -18.35 -5.32 -36.23
N GLN A 293 -18.92 -4.37 -36.92
CA GLN A 293 -19.42 -3.10 -36.40
C GLN A 293 -20.63 -3.25 -35.46
N SER A 294 -20.93 -4.41 -34.98
CA SER A 294 -22.05 -4.64 -34.10
C SER A 294 -21.64 -4.69 -32.63
N ASN A 295 -21.82 -3.56 -31.96
CA ASN A 295 -22.16 -3.43 -30.54
C ASN A 295 -21.23 -4.00 -29.48
N SER A 296 -20.56 -3.10 -28.73
CA SER A 296 -20.32 -3.16 -27.28
C SER A 296 -19.71 -4.44 -26.69
N ARG A 297 -19.16 -5.32 -27.46
CA ARG A 297 -18.35 -6.45 -27.02
C ARG A 297 -16.89 -6.08 -27.20
N ILE A 298 -16.17 -5.97 -26.09
CA ILE A 298 -14.71 -6.06 -26.09
C ILE A 298 -14.38 -7.32 -26.91
N ASP A 299 -13.75 -7.17 -28.07
CA ASP A 299 -13.44 -8.32 -28.91
C ASP A 299 -12.40 -9.23 -28.21
N LYS A 300 -12.30 -10.48 -28.66
CA LYS A 300 -11.38 -11.45 -28.06
C LYS A 300 -9.91 -11.00 -28.13
N THR A 301 -9.55 -10.28 -29.19
CA THR A 301 -8.20 -9.74 -29.43
C THR A 301 -7.86 -8.68 -28.42
N THR A 302 -8.77 -7.73 -28.15
CA THR A 302 -8.58 -6.69 -27.12
C THR A 302 -8.42 -7.33 -25.73
N LEU A 303 -9.21 -8.36 -25.40
CA LEU A 303 -9.07 -9.08 -24.13
C LEU A 303 -7.73 -9.80 -24.03
N GLU A 304 -7.29 -10.43 -25.09
CA GLU A 304 -5.99 -11.12 -25.15
C GLU A 304 -4.85 -10.12 -25.01
N ASN A 305 -4.87 -9.01 -25.73
CA ASN A 305 -3.88 -7.95 -25.64
C ASN A 305 -3.78 -7.37 -24.22
N ARG A 306 -4.90 -7.15 -23.53
CA ARG A 306 -4.93 -6.68 -22.14
C ARG A 306 -4.23 -7.67 -21.19
N ARG A 307 -4.53 -8.96 -21.32
CA ARG A 307 -3.90 -10.02 -20.50
C ARG A 307 -2.41 -10.12 -20.78
N ASN A 308 -2.01 -10.15 -22.05
CA ASN A 308 -0.62 -10.27 -22.45
C ASN A 308 0.21 -9.04 -22.07
N LEU A 309 -0.36 -7.84 -22.17
CA LEU A 309 0.32 -6.62 -21.74
C LEU A 309 0.42 -6.52 -20.21
N ALA A 310 -0.63 -6.98 -19.48
CA ALA A 310 -0.56 -7.14 -18.02
C ALA A 310 0.55 -8.11 -17.60
N TYR A 311 0.69 -9.25 -18.33
CA TYR A 311 1.79 -10.19 -18.13
C TYR A 311 3.16 -9.53 -18.39
N ALA A 312 3.30 -8.81 -19.51
CA ALA A 312 4.56 -8.17 -19.89
C ALA A 312 4.99 -7.13 -18.84
N VAL A 313 4.09 -6.23 -18.43
CA VAL A 313 4.44 -5.20 -17.45
C VAL A 313 4.79 -5.80 -16.09
N GLN A 314 4.09 -6.86 -15.66
CA GLN A 314 4.43 -7.56 -14.42
C GLN A 314 5.83 -8.16 -14.49
N LYS A 315 6.16 -8.88 -15.56
CA LYS A 315 7.46 -9.55 -15.70
C LYS A 315 8.61 -8.55 -15.88
N GLU A 316 8.44 -7.57 -16.76
CA GLU A 316 9.50 -6.62 -17.04
C GLU A 316 9.74 -5.68 -15.86
N SER A 317 8.69 -5.19 -15.17
CA SER A 317 8.87 -4.29 -14.03
C SER A 317 9.56 -4.96 -12.84
N GLN A 318 9.22 -6.23 -12.53
CA GLN A 318 9.88 -6.92 -11.43
C GLN A 318 11.38 -7.17 -11.71
N GLU A 319 11.76 -7.41 -12.98
CA GLU A 319 13.16 -7.53 -13.37
C GLU A 319 13.91 -6.20 -13.18
N GLU A 320 13.29 -5.07 -13.54
CA GLU A 320 13.93 -3.75 -13.38
C GLU A 320 14.05 -3.34 -11.90
N VAL A 321 13.03 -3.61 -11.08
CA VAL A 321 13.10 -3.34 -9.63
C VAL A 321 14.15 -4.23 -8.96
N LEU A 322 14.28 -5.50 -9.35
CA LEU A 322 15.34 -6.37 -8.84
C LEU A 322 16.75 -5.81 -9.12
N LYS A 323 16.97 -5.27 -10.32
CA LYS A 323 18.25 -4.60 -10.66
C LYS A 323 18.52 -3.38 -9.79
N LEU A 324 17.47 -2.61 -9.47
CA LEU A 324 17.60 -1.48 -8.54
C LEU A 324 17.90 -1.93 -7.11
N ILE A 325 17.37 -3.07 -6.66
CA ILE A 325 17.74 -3.66 -5.36
C ILE A 325 19.23 -4.01 -5.35
N PHE A 326 19.73 -4.71 -6.37
CA PHE A 326 21.16 -5.02 -6.46
C PHE A 326 22.03 -3.76 -6.55
N LYS A 327 21.60 -2.73 -7.30
CA LYS A 327 22.27 -1.45 -7.34
C LYS A 327 22.37 -0.81 -5.96
N ALA A 328 21.28 -0.85 -5.19
CA ALA A 328 21.24 -0.30 -3.83
C ALA A 328 22.26 -1.01 -2.90
N VAL A 329 22.34 -2.33 -2.98
CA VAL A 329 23.34 -3.12 -2.26
C VAL A 329 24.75 -2.82 -2.74
N GLU A 330 24.97 -2.73 -4.05
CA GLU A 330 26.30 -2.37 -4.63
C GLU A 330 26.80 -1.00 -4.14
N MET A 331 25.90 0.00 -4.07
CA MET A 331 26.25 1.36 -3.65
C MET A 331 26.66 1.45 -2.17
N THR A 332 26.13 0.58 -1.32
CA THR A 332 26.30 0.68 0.14
C THR A 332 27.10 -0.46 0.76
N GLY A 333 27.13 -1.62 0.11
CA GLY A 333 27.59 -2.87 0.71
C GLY A 333 26.65 -3.42 1.79
N ASN A 334 25.52 -2.75 2.09
CA ASN A 334 24.57 -3.18 3.11
C ASN A 334 23.59 -4.20 2.51
N LYS A 335 23.49 -5.36 3.13
CA LYS A 335 22.61 -6.47 2.71
C LYS A 335 21.23 -6.45 3.39
N ASN A 336 20.96 -5.49 4.25
CA ASN A 336 19.61 -5.25 4.78
C ASN A 336 18.90 -4.27 3.84
N VAL A 337 17.94 -4.75 3.08
CA VAL A 337 17.18 -3.95 2.13
C VAL A 337 15.77 -3.72 2.66
N VAL A 338 15.31 -2.48 2.61
CA VAL A 338 13.91 -2.13 2.86
C VAL A 338 13.29 -1.60 1.56
N LEU A 339 12.09 -2.09 1.21
CA LEU A 339 11.35 -1.73 0.01
C LEU A 339 10.06 -1.00 0.39
N SER A 340 9.82 0.16 -0.21
CA SER A 340 8.62 0.99 -0.02
C SER A 340 8.21 1.72 -1.30
N GLY A 341 7.15 2.55 -1.23
CA GLY A 341 6.48 3.13 -2.39
C GLY A 341 5.39 2.21 -2.90
N GLY A 342 4.49 2.73 -3.73
CA GLY A 342 3.31 2.00 -4.21
C GLY A 342 3.62 0.65 -4.86
N TYR A 343 4.78 0.50 -5.50
CA TYR A 343 5.20 -0.76 -6.11
C TYR A 343 5.42 -1.89 -5.09
N ALA A 344 5.82 -1.58 -3.87
CA ALA A 344 6.06 -2.58 -2.83
C ALA A 344 4.79 -3.36 -2.43
N LEU A 345 3.59 -2.88 -2.80
CA LEU A 345 2.34 -3.65 -2.67
C LEU A 345 2.20 -4.81 -3.67
N ASN A 346 3.14 -4.95 -4.62
CA ASN A 346 3.14 -6.02 -5.61
C ASN A 346 3.69 -7.32 -5.02
N CYS A 347 2.79 -8.10 -4.40
CA CYS A 347 3.15 -9.36 -3.73
C CYS A 347 3.74 -10.43 -4.65
N VAL A 348 3.47 -10.37 -5.95
CA VAL A 348 4.05 -11.28 -6.96
C VAL A 348 5.53 -10.93 -7.18
N ALA A 349 5.84 -9.64 -7.36
CA ALA A 349 7.20 -9.17 -7.49
C ALA A 349 8.02 -9.41 -6.21
N ASN A 350 7.43 -9.13 -5.04
CA ASN A 350 8.11 -9.32 -3.77
C ASN A 350 8.57 -10.77 -3.55
N TYR A 351 7.73 -11.75 -3.92
CA TYR A 351 8.10 -13.16 -3.84
C TYR A 351 9.16 -13.56 -4.88
N TYR A 352 9.07 -13.00 -6.09
CA TYR A 352 10.09 -13.20 -7.12
C TYR A 352 11.47 -12.71 -6.67
N PHE A 353 11.57 -11.59 -5.96
CA PHE A 353 12.85 -11.07 -5.49
C PHE A 353 13.59 -12.03 -4.56
N LEU A 354 12.87 -12.78 -3.72
CA LEU A 354 13.48 -13.66 -2.72
C LEU A 354 14.38 -14.72 -3.32
N ASP A 355 14.06 -15.24 -4.52
CA ASP A 355 14.89 -16.26 -5.18
C ASP A 355 16.31 -15.75 -5.48
N GLU A 356 16.42 -14.50 -5.93
CA GLU A 356 17.69 -13.91 -6.30
C GLU A 356 18.41 -13.34 -5.08
N LEU A 357 17.67 -12.74 -4.14
CA LEU A 357 18.25 -12.13 -2.94
C LEU A 357 18.82 -13.16 -1.98
N ASN A 358 18.18 -14.32 -1.86
CA ASN A 358 18.67 -15.42 -1.02
C ASN A 358 20.00 -16.00 -1.51
N LYS A 359 20.26 -15.99 -2.83
CA LYS A 359 21.55 -16.45 -3.40
C LYS A 359 22.72 -15.58 -2.93
N GLU A 360 22.46 -14.33 -2.63
CA GLU A 360 23.44 -13.32 -2.23
C GLU A 360 23.39 -13.02 -0.72
N ASP A 361 22.60 -13.77 0.06
CA ASP A 361 22.39 -13.54 1.50
C ASP A 361 21.92 -12.11 1.82
N ILE A 362 21.02 -11.57 0.97
CA ILE A 362 20.40 -10.26 1.13
C ILE A 362 19.06 -10.43 1.83
N LYS A 363 18.85 -9.68 2.91
CA LYS A 363 17.59 -9.66 3.69
C LYS A 363 16.67 -8.58 3.13
N LEU A 364 15.43 -8.94 2.85
CA LEU A 364 14.41 -8.02 2.36
C LEU A 364 13.31 -7.82 3.38
N TYR A 365 13.08 -6.56 3.77
CA TYR A 365 11.87 -6.11 4.44
C TYR A 365 11.01 -5.32 3.46
N VAL A 366 9.74 -5.70 3.32
CA VAL A 366 8.76 -4.97 2.51
C VAL A 366 7.77 -4.29 3.43
N GLU A 367 7.67 -2.97 3.35
CA GLU A 367 6.75 -2.19 4.19
C GLU A 367 5.29 -2.50 3.84
N PRO A 368 4.46 -2.95 4.79
CA PRO A 368 3.06 -3.29 4.51
C PRO A 368 2.17 -2.06 4.25
N VAL A 369 2.52 -0.88 4.78
CA VAL A 369 1.84 0.40 4.53
C VAL A 369 2.70 1.24 3.58
N SER A 370 3.01 0.67 2.42
CA SER A 370 3.92 1.27 1.45
C SER A 370 3.26 2.24 0.47
N ASN A 371 1.94 2.43 0.53
CA ASN A 371 1.26 3.53 -0.15
C ASN A 371 1.54 4.87 0.57
N ASP A 372 1.02 5.97 0.05
CA ASP A 372 1.25 7.32 0.60
C ASP A 372 0.81 7.47 2.06
N ALA A 373 -0.11 6.63 2.56
CA ALA A 373 -0.48 6.65 3.99
C ALA A 373 0.74 6.37 4.90
N GLY A 374 1.69 5.54 4.45
CA GLY A 374 2.93 5.26 5.17
C GLY A 374 3.86 6.47 5.29
N THR A 375 3.74 7.47 4.40
CA THR A 375 4.56 8.68 4.49
C THR A 375 4.29 9.49 5.75
N ALA A 376 3.05 9.49 6.25
CA ALA A 376 2.74 10.12 7.54
C ALA A 376 3.43 9.39 8.71
N ILE A 377 3.49 8.05 8.67
CA ILE A 377 4.22 7.25 9.66
C ILE A 377 5.71 7.62 9.60
N GLY A 378 6.29 7.59 8.39
CA GLY A 378 7.69 7.94 8.16
C GLY A 378 8.03 9.35 8.62
N ALA A 379 7.15 10.32 8.34
CA ALA A 379 7.31 11.72 8.74
C ALA A 379 7.29 11.89 10.27
N ALA A 380 6.34 11.25 10.95
CA ALA A 380 6.25 11.31 12.40
C ALA A 380 7.46 10.66 13.08
N MET A 381 7.89 9.49 12.61
CA MET A 381 9.06 8.79 13.14
C MET A 381 10.36 9.54 12.87
N LEU A 382 10.55 10.07 11.66
CA LEU A 382 11.71 10.86 11.31
C LEU A 382 11.80 12.12 12.19
N GLN A 383 10.69 12.85 12.38
CA GLN A 383 10.61 14.01 13.26
C GLN A 383 10.96 13.65 14.71
N TYR A 384 10.46 12.51 15.20
CA TYR A 384 10.80 12.03 16.54
C TYR A 384 12.30 11.81 16.70
N HIS A 385 12.93 11.08 15.79
CA HIS A 385 14.36 10.79 15.84
C HIS A 385 15.23 12.04 15.60
N GLN A 386 14.78 12.97 14.76
CA GLN A 386 15.46 14.25 14.54
C GLN A 386 15.47 15.13 15.79
N THR A 387 14.40 15.12 16.58
CA THR A 387 14.30 15.99 17.76
C THR A 387 14.90 15.36 19.00
N THR A 388 14.73 14.06 19.20
CA THR A 388 15.20 13.37 20.41
C THR A 388 16.63 12.82 20.30
N LYS A 389 17.09 12.60 19.07
CA LYS A 389 18.33 11.86 18.77
C LYS A 389 18.34 10.46 19.38
N ASP A 390 17.16 9.87 19.56
CA ASP A 390 17.00 8.50 20.06
C ASP A 390 17.65 7.50 19.07
N LYS A 391 18.60 6.71 19.56
CA LYS A 391 19.31 5.67 18.80
C LYS A 391 18.76 4.27 19.02
N LYS A 392 17.68 4.16 19.78
CA LYS A 392 17.08 2.86 20.05
C LYS A 392 16.52 2.27 18.76
N VAL A 393 17.07 1.12 18.37
CA VAL A 393 16.53 0.35 17.26
C VAL A 393 15.16 -0.19 17.65
N ARG A 394 14.15 0.07 16.83
CA ARG A 394 12.79 -0.46 17.03
C ARG A 394 12.73 -1.88 16.55
N SER A 395 11.90 -2.67 17.20
CA SER A 395 11.65 -4.05 16.77
C SER A 395 10.85 -4.06 15.45
N TYR A 396 10.96 -5.18 14.75
CA TYR A 396 10.14 -5.47 13.58
C TYR A 396 8.64 -5.28 13.89
N ALA A 397 7.92 -4.62 13.00
CA ALA A 397 6.48 -4.43 13.14
C ALA A 397 5.73 -5.73 12.78
N GLU A 398 5.51 -6.60 13.77
CA GLU A 398 4.83 -7.88 13.56
C GLU A 398 3.34 -7.72 13.23
N THR A 399 2.73 -6.62 13.67
CA THR A 399 1.33 -6.30 13.38
C THR A 399 1.18 -4.85 12.94
N ILE A 400 0.11 -4.59 12.19
CA ILE A 400 -0.31 -3.26 11.77
C ILE A 400 -1.75 -2.95 12.20
N TYR A 401 -2.16 -3.47 13.37
CA TYR A 401 -3.43 -3.12 14.00
C TYR A 401 -3.31 -1.75 14.68
N GLU A 402 -3.24 -0.71 13.85
CA GLU A 402 -2.89 0.66 14.25
C GLU A 402 -4.10 1.61 14.19
N GLY A 403 -5.27 1.15 13.75
CA GLY A 403 -6.51 1.93 13.75
C GLY A 403 -7.05 2.20 15.15
N PHE A 404 -8.31 2.58 15.22
CA PHE A 404 -8.95 2.86 16.51
C PHE A 404 -9.47 1.59 17.17
N GLU A 405 -9.43 1.59 18.50
CA GLU A 405 -10.17 0.66 19.34
C GLU A 405 -11.49 1.32 19.76
N TYR A 406 -12.59 0.65 19.47
CA TYR A 406 -13.92 1.15 19.79
C TYR A 406 -14.46 0.37 20.99
N GLU A 407 -14.88 1.09 22.01
CA GLU A 407 -15.54 0.50 23.17
C GLU A 407 -17.04 0.35 22.88
N TYR A 408 -17.52 -0.89 22.77
CA TYR A 408 -18.94 -1.21 22.62
C TYR A 408 -19.45 -1.94 23.85
N THR A 409 -20.65 -1.57 24.29
CA THR A 409 -21.43 -2.37 25.24
C THR A 409 -22.31 -3.37 24.49
N LEU A 410 -22.83 -4.39 25.18
CA LEU A 410 -23.82 -5.31 24.59
C LEU A 410 -25.08 -4.59 24.11
N ASN A 411 -25.46 -3.48 24.76
CA ASN A 411 -26.57 -2.67 24.32
C ASN A 411 -26.26 -1.96 23.01
N ASP A 412 -25.06 -1.39 22.86
CA ASP A 412 -24.65 -0.74 21.62
C ASP A 412 -24.67 -1.73 20.46
N ILE A 413 -24.14 -2.95 20.67
CA ILE A 413 -24.15 -4.02 19.65
C ILE A 413 -25.58 -4.37 19.26
N THR A 414 -26.46 -4.54 20.24
CA THR A 414 -27.86 -4.88 20.01
C THR A 414 -28.61 -3.76 19.29
N ASP A 415 -28.39 -2.51 19.69
CA ASP A 415 -29.03 -1.35 19.09
C ASP A 415 -28.57 -1.13 17.64
N ILE A 416 -27.27 -1.32 17.37
CA ILE A 416 -26.74 -1.27 16.00
C ILE A 416 -27.38 -2.39 15.16
N ALA A 417 -27.39 -3.61 15.63
CA ALA A 417 -27.97 -4.75 14.91
C ALA A 417 -29.48 -4.53 14.61
N ASN A 418 -30.24 -4.09 15.60
CA ASN A 418 -31.67 -3.85 15.47
C ASN A 418 -32.01 -2.78 14.43
N ARG A 419 -31.18 -1.72 14.30
CA ARG A 419 -31.38 -0.67 13.27
C ARG A 419 -31.37 -1.23 11.85
N TYR A 420 -30.69 -2.33 11.63
CA TYR A 420 -30.58 -2.99 10.32
C TYR A 420 -31.39 -4.30 10.24
N GLY A 421 -32.25 -4.57 11.22
CA GLY A 421 -33.10 -5.76 11.23
C GLY A 421 -32.36 -7.07 11.56
N ALA A 422 -31.13 -6.98 12.09
CA ALA A 422 -30.35 -8.15 12.49
C ALA A 422 -30.66 -8.61 13.92
N SER A 423 -30.37 -9.87 14.23
CA SER A 423 -30.40 -10.43 15.58
C SER A 423 -28.99 -10.61 16.13
N VAL A 424 -28.88 -10.64 17.46
CA VAL A 424 -27.61 -10.90 18.17
C VAL A 424 -27.79 -12.15 19.01
N THR A 425 -26.92 -13.14 18.83
CA THR A 425 -26.91 -14.41 19.54
C THR A 425 -25.56 -14.69 20.16
N ASP A 426 -25.50 -15.60 21.14
CA ASP A 426 -24.22 -16.10 21.63
C ASP A 426 -23.58 -17.00 20.57
N ALA A 427 -22.27 -16.90 20.42
CA ALA A 427 -21.50 -17.76 19.51
C ALA A 427 -20.07 -17.98 20.01
N ASP A 428 -19.56 -19.16 19.75
CA ASP A 428 -18.16 -19.54 19.96
C ASP A 428 -17.50 -19.95 18.64
N ASN A 429 -16.19 -20.19 18.67
CA ASN A 429 -15.42 -20.58 17.48
C ASN A 429 -15.96 -21.85 16.82
N LYS A 430 -16.53 -22.80 17.57
CA LYS A 430 -17.11 -24.02 17.00
C LYS A 430 -18.31 -23.73 16.12
N GLN A 431 -19.21 -22.88 16.61
CA GLN A 431 -20.37 -22.46 15.83
C GLN A 431 -19.97 -21.69 14.56
N ILE A 432 -18.93 -20.85 14.66
CA ILE A 432 -18.41 -20.14 13.48
C ILE A 432 -17.80 -21.11 12.47
N VAL A 433 -17.06 -22.11 12.92
CA VAL A 433 -16.50 -23.16 12.06
C VAL A 433 -17.60 -24.00 11.42
N GLU A 434 -18.72 -24.31 12.14
CA GLU A 434 -19.89 -24.96 11.54
C GLU A 434 -20.50 -24.13 10.41
N LEU A 435 -20.63 -22.81 10.57
CA LEU A 435 -21.11 -21.91 9.53
C LEU A 435 -20.18 -21.92 8.31
N LEU A 436 -18.86 -21.76 8.52
CA LEU A 436 -17.87 -21.76 7.43
C LEU A 436 -17.91 -23.07 6.65
N THR A 437 -17.87 -24.22 7.35
CA THR A 437 -17.90 -25.56 6.72
C THR A 437 -19.26 -25.93 6.13
N SER A 438 -20.31 -25.14 6.39
CA SER A 438 -21.62 -25.22 5.73
C SER A 438 -21.76 -24.23 4.56
N LYS A 439 -20.64 -23.75 4.02
CA LYS A 439 -20.55 -22.84 2.86
C LYS A 439 -21.14 -21.45 3.11
N ASN A 440 -21.13 -20.96 4.35
CA ASN A 440 -21.50 -19.60 4.66
C ASN A 440 -20.29 -18.68 4.66
N ILE A 441 -20.51 -17.42 4.27
CA ILE A 441 -19.57 -16.33 4.50
C ILE A 441 -19.78 -15.82 5.92
N VAL A 442 -18.70 -15.74 6.70
CA VAL A 442 -18.73 -15.13 8.02
C VAL A 442 -17.75 -13.95 8.02
N THR A 443 -18.21 -12.79 8.45
CA THR A 443 -17.31 -11.66 8.66
C THR A 443 -16.83 -11.63 10.11
N ILE A 444 -15.64 -11.11 10.35
CA ILE A 444 -15.10 -10.90 11.70
C ILE A 444 -14.82 -9.42 11.94
N PHE A 445 -15.25 -8.95 13.10
CA PHE A 445 -15.02 -7.58 13.57
C PHE A 445 -14.51 -7.64 15.02
N GLN A 446 -13.29 -7.16 15.26
CA GLN A 446 -12.64 -7.16 16.57
C GLN A 446 -11.53 -6.12 16.66
N GLY A 447 -11.13 -5.73 17.87
CA GLY A 447 -9.98 -4.90 18.17
C GLY A 447 -9.78 -3.69 17.28
N LYS A 448 -8.54 -3.22 17.21
CA LYS A 448 -8.14 -2.15 16.30
C LYS A 448 -8.16 -2.61 14.86
N SER A 449 -8.60 -1.73 13.93
CA SER A 449 -8.52 -2.03 12.50
C SER A 449 -7.07 -2.08 12.01
N GLU A 450 -6.86 -2.84 10.95
CA GLU A 450 -5.58 -2.87 10.24
C GLU A 450 -5.33 -1.55 9.53
N ASN A 451 -4.11 -1.05 9.58
CA ASN A 451 -3.62 0.02 8.73
C ASN A 451 -3.17 -0.54 7.36
N GLY A 452 -3.30 0.25 6.30
CA GLY A 452 -2.95 -0.20 4.94
C GLY A 452 -4.04 -1.01 4.23
N PRO A 453 -3.73 -1.56 3.05
CA PRO A 453 -4.75 -2.05 2.10
C PRO A 453 -5.19 -3.51 2.33
N ARG A 454 -4.64 -4.20 3.33
CA ARG A 454 -4.90 -5.64 3.57
C ARG A 454 -5.74 -5.84 4.82
N ALA A 455 -6.68 -6.78 4.77
CA ALA A 455 -7.39 -7.26 5.96
C ALA A 455 -6.62 -8.45 6.55
N LEU A 456 -6.39 -8.41 7.85
CA LEU A 456 -5.50 -9.33 8.56
C LEU A 456 -6.18 -10.01 9.76
N GLY A 457 -7.52 -10.09 9.73
CA GLY A 457 -8.30 -10.82 10.74
C GLY A 457 -9.07 -9.95 11.72
N ASN A 458 -8.98 -8.60 11.63
CA ASN A 458 -9.78 -7.71 12.47
C ASN A 458 -10.97 -7.09 11.73
N ARG A 459 -10.84 -6.89 10.42
CA ARG A 459 -11.90 -6.41 9.52
C ARG A 459 -11.93 -7.30 8.27
N SER A 460 -12.27 -8.58 8.45
CA SER A 460 -12.14 -9.61 7.42
C SER A 460 -13.45 -10.26 7.06
N ILE A 461 -13.56 -10.68 5.81
CA ILE A 461 -14.54 -11.65 5.31
C ILE A 461 -13.83 -13.01 5.27
N LEU A 462 -14.40 -13.99 5.91
CA LEU A 462 -13.90 -15.35 6.04
C LEU A 462 -14.77 -16.33 5.28
N PHE A 463 -14.16 -17.37 4.74
CA PHE A 463 -14.83 -18.46 4.06
C PHE A 463 -14.02 -19.75 4.18
N ASP A 464 -14.61 -20.89 3.89
CA ASP A 464 -13.91 -22.17 3.83
C ASP A 464 -13.15 -22.29 2.50
N PRO A 465 -11.81 -22.37 2.51
CA PRO A 465 -10.99 -22.42 1.30
C PRO A 465 -11.11 -23.73 0.51
N THR A 466 -11.76 -24.76 1.07
CA THR A 466 -11.81 -26.11 0.48
C THR A 466 -12.86 -26.24 -0.63
N TYR A 467 -13.78 -25.27 -0.77
CA TYR A 467 -14.79 -25.28 -1.84
C TYR A 467 -14.20 -24.87 -3.19
N GLU A 468 -14.38 -25.70 -4.22
CA GLU A 468 -13.86 -25.43 -5.57
C GLU A 468 -14.41 -24.14 -6.20
N ASP A 469 -15.69 -23.86 -5.97
CA ASP A 469 -16.39 -22.69 -6.49
C ASP A 469 -16.33 -21.45 -5.55
N GLY A 470 -15.61 -21.54 -4.43
CA GLY A 470 -15.60 -20.50 -3.40
C GLY A 470 -15.05 -19.16 -3.89
N LYS A 471 -14.04 -19.17 -4.78
CA LYS A 471 -13.52 -17.95 -5.42
C LYS A 471 -14.62 -17.20 -6.18
N ASP A 472 -15.37 -17.90 -7.02
CA ASP A 472 -16.42 -17.29 -7.85
C ASP A 472 -17.60 -16.85 -6.99
N PHE A 473 -17.96 -17.66 -5.98
CA PHE A 473 -19.01 -17.35 -5.02
C PHE A 473 -18.71 -16.05 -4.26
N VAL A 474 -17.52 -15.93 -3.64
CA VAL A 474 -17.16 -14.72 -2.88
C VAL A 474 -16.94 -13.51 -3.79
N ASN A 475 -16.38 -13.66 -5.01
CA ASN A 475 -16.29 -12.57 -5.97
C ASN A 475 -17.66 -12.02 -6.37
N LYS A 476 -18.65 -12.90 -6.56
CA LYS A 476 -20.04 -12.50 -6.85
C LYS A 476 -20.63 -11.68 -5.70
N VAL A 477 -20.52 -12.16 -4.46
CA VAL A 477 -21.02 -11.46 -3.27
C VAL A 477 -20.33 -10.11 -3.08
N LYS A 478 -19.02 -10.03 -3.33
CA LYS A 478 -18.26 -8.77 -3.27
C LYS A 478 -18.48 -7.87 -4.49
N ARG A 479 -19.20 -8.31 -5.52
CA ARG A 479 -19.48 -7.57 -6.78
C ARG A 479 -18.20 -7.11 -7.48
N ARG A 480 -17.21 -8.01 -7.62
CA ARG A 480 -15.93 -7.68 -8.21
C ARG A 480 -15.52 -8.64 -9.35
N GLU A 481 -14.46 -8.31 -10.03
CA GLU A 481 -13.99 -9.02 -11.23
C GLU A 481 -13.60 -10.47 -10.90
N TYR A 482 -13.98 -11.43 -11.76
CA TYR A 482 -13.78 -12.88 -11.59
C TYR A 482 -12.31 -13.32 -11.45
N PHE A 483 -11.40 -12.59 -12.10
CA PHE A 483 -9.98 -12.94 -12.11
C PHE A 483 -9.25 -12.56 -10.81
N ARG A 484 -9.86 -11.76 -9.94
CA ARG A 484 -9.21 -11.30 -8.71
C ARG A 484 -8.97 -12.47 -7.75
N PRO A 485 -7.71 -12.65 -7.31
CA PRO A 485 -7.38 -13.69 -6.35
C PRO A 485 -7.85 -13.32 -4.94
N PHE A 486 -7.88 -14.32 -4.09
CA PHE A 486 -8.06 -14.17 -2.66
C PHE A 486 -6.79 -14.57 -1.90
N ALA A 487 -6.84 -14.43 -0.60
CA ALA A 487 -5.75 -14.75 0.30
C ALA A 487 -6.22 -15.72 1.38
N GLY A 488 -5.30 -16.34 2.06
CA GLY A 488 -5.58 -17.14 3.24
C GLY A 488 -4.78 -16.68 4.46
N SER A 489 -5.31 -16.95 5.65
CA SER A 489 -4.61 -16.79 6.91
C SER A 489 -4.34 -18.15 7.51
N ILE A 490 -3.05 -18.48 7.70
CA ILE A 490 -2.56 -19.78 8.15
C ILE A 490 -1.89 -19.68 9.52
N LEU A 491 -2.03 -20.72 10.33
CA LEU A 491 -1.24 -20.87 11.56
C LEU A 491 0.25 -20.93 11.19
N LEU A 492 1.09 -20.10 11.84
CA LEU A 492 2.52 -19.98 11.49
C LEU A 492 3.25 -21.33 11.54
N GLU A 493 2.97 -22.17 12.53
CA GLU A 493 3.59 -23.48 12.70
C GLU A 493 3.35 -24.47 11.55
N HIS A 494 2.35 -24.21 10.70
CA HIS A 494 2.04 -25.00 9.52
C HIS A 494 2.50 -24.36 8.22
N ALA A 495 2.95 -23.10 8.25
CA ALA A 495 3.21 -22.33 7.02
C ALA A 495 4.26 -23.00 6.11
N HIS A 496 5.36 -23.51 6.67
CA HIS A 496 6.43 -24.17 5.91
C HIS A 496 6.03 -25.54 5.33
N GLU A 497 5.05 -26.19 5.91
CA GLU A 497 4.52 -27.48 5.39
C GLU A 497 3.58 -27.25 4.18
N TRP A 498 2.99 -26.05 4.09
CA TRP A 498 1.98 -25.72 3.08
C TRP A 498 2.50 -24.84 1.95
N PHE A 499 3.49 -24.00 2.23
CA PHE A 499 4.02 -23.02 1.27
C PHE A 499 5.54 -23.00 1.26
N ASP A 500 6.11 -22.68 0.10
CA ASP A 500 7.52 -22.38 0.01
C ASP A 500 7.77 -20.97 0.54
N MET A 501 8.21 -20.89 1.78
CA MET A 501 8.47 -19.63 2.47
C MET A 501 9.79 -18.96 2.06
N LYS A 502 10.60 -19.60 1.19
CA LYS A 502 11.91 -19.09 0.70
C LYS A 502 12.79 -18.53 1.81
N GLY A 503 12.85 -19.23 2.95
CA GLY A 503 13.66 -18.85 4.11
C GLY A 503 13.07 -17.76 5.01
N MET A 504 11.88 -17.23 4.71
CA MET A 504 11.18 -16.33 5.63
C MET A 504 10.67 -17.09 6.86
N GLU A 505 10.85 -16.52 8.04
CA GLU A 505 10.32 -17.09 9.29
C GLU A 505 8.80 -16.91 9.37
N GLN A 506 8.27 -15.78 8.89
CA GLN A 506 6.85 -15.42 8.93
C GLN A 506 6.47 -14.48 7.79
N SER A 507 5.18 -14.39 7.49
CA SER A 507 4.60 -13.47 6.51
C SER A 507 3.29 -12.87 7.06
N PRO A 508 3.35 -11.98 8.06
CA PRO A 508 2.14 -11.56 8.79
C PRO A 508 1.27 -10.54 8.01
N HIS A 509 1.77 -9.95 6.92
CA HIS A 509 1.16 -8.79 6.27
C HIS A 509 0.65 -9.04 4.85
N MET A 510 0.61 -10.30 4.37
CA MET A 510 0.16 -10.62 2.99
C MET A 510 0.99 -9.94 1.88
N MET A 511 2.30 -9.78 2.08
CA MET A 511 3.17 -9.06 1.13
C MET A 511 3.80 -9.97 0.07
N TYR A 512 3.50 -11.28 0.07
CA TYR A 512 4.09 -12.27 -0.83
C TYR A 512 3.03 -13.22 -1.37
N ALA A 513 3.06 -13.49 -2.68
CA ALA A 513 2.27 -14.53 -3.35
C ALA A 513 3.17 -15.76 -3.51
N MET A 514 2.95 -16.77 -2.69
CA MET A 514 3.86 -17.90 -2.50
C MET A 514 3.46 -19.12 -3.32
N ASP A 515 4.45 -19.92 -3.72
CA ASP A 515 4.24 -21.23 -4.29
C ASP A 515 3.72 -22.20 -3.23
N CYS A 516 2.77 -23.05 -3.61
CA CYS A 516 2.26 -24.11 -2.75
C CYS A 516 3.18 -25.31 -2.74
N GLN A 517 3.31 -25.97 -1.59
CA GLN A 517 3.92 -27.29 -1.52
C GLN A 517 3.07 -28.32 -2.31
N PRO A 518 3.68 -29.39 -2.83
CA PRO A 518 2.96 -30.40 -3.62
C PRO A 518 1.70 -30.94 -2.91
N GLY A 519 0.56 -30.94 -3.62
CA GLY A 519 -0.72 -31.43 -3.11
C GLY A 519 -1.47 -30.48 -2.16
N VAL A 520 -1.01 -29.24 -2.01
CA VAL A 520 -1.69 -28.22 -1.20
C VAL A 520 -2.75 -27.48 -2.00
N ALA A 521 -2.48 -27.15 -3.26
CA ALA A 521 -3.39 -26.38 -4.10
C ALA A 521 -4.77 -27.03 -4.22
N GLU A 522 -4.83 -28.37 -4.31
CA GLU A 522 -6.08 -29.12 -4.39
C GLU A 522 -6.89 -29.12 -3.08
N LYS A 523 -6.25 -28.80 -1.94
CA LYS A 523 -6.93 -28.73 -0.64
C LYS A 523 -7.59 -27.39 -0.38
N ILE A 524 -7.12 -26.34 -1.04
CA ILE A 524 -7.56 -24.94 -0.81
C ILE A 524 -7.88 -24.20 -2.13
N PRO A 525 -8.65 -24.80 -3.04
CA PRO A 525 -8.84 -24.29 -4.40
C PRO A 525 -9.43 -22.88 -4.45
N SER A 526 -10.20 -22.44 -3.44
CA SER A 526 -10.81 -21.12 -3.41
C SER A 526 -9.81 -19.95 -3.33
N ILE A 527 -8.61 -20.19 -2.82
CA ILE A 527 -7.58 -19.14 -2.62
C ILE A 527 -6.35 -19.31 -3.50
N ILE A 528 -6.35 -20.36 -4.34
CA ILE A 528 -5.28 -20.57 -5.32
C ILE A 528 -5.53 -19.70 -6.55
N HIS A 529 -4.50 -18.98 -6.95
CA HIS A 529 -4.54 -18.20 -8.17
C HIS A 529 -4.31 -19.10 -9.40
N VAL A 530 -4.61 -18.60 -10.60
CA VAL A 530 -4.52 -19.38 -11.85
C VAL A 530 -3.10 -19.88 -12.16
N ASP A 531 -2.07 -19.21 -11.61
CA ASP A 531 -0.66 -19.61 -11.73
C ASP A 531 -0.19 -20.58 -10.65
N GLY A 532 -1.10 -21.05 -9.78
CA GLY A 532 -0.79 -21.96 -8.69
C GLY A 532 -0.29 -21.31 -7.40
N THR A 533 -0.13 -19.98 -7.38
CA THR A 533 0.32 -19.26 -6.18
C THR A 533 -0.82 -18.95 -5.23
N CYS A 534 -0.47 -18.66 -3.97
CA CYS A 534 -1.38 -18.18 -2.95
C CYS A 534 -0.75 -17.03 -2.15
N ARG A 535 -1.49 -15.96 -1.92
CA ARG A 535 -1.07 -14.90 -0.99
C ARG A 535 -1.53 -15.27 0.41
N ILE A 536 -0.59 -15.37 1.35
CA ILE A 536 -0.89 -15.79 2.72
C ILE A 536 -0.53 -14.73 3.77
N GLN A 537 -1.24 -14.81 4.89
CA GLN A 537 -0.88 -14.23 6.17
C GLN A 537 -0.56 -15.36 7.13
N THR A 538 0.62 -15.34 7.74
CA THR A 538 0.90 -16.19 8.91
C THR A 538 0.34 -15.54 10.18
N VAL A 539 -0.26 -16.32 11.04
CA VAL A 539 -0.90 -15.85 12.28
C VAL A 539 -0.32 -16.61 13.48
N THR A 540 0.13 -15.86 14.48
CA THR A 540 0.52 -16.42 15.79
C THR A 540 -0.49 -16.00 16.86
N LYS A 541 -0.43 -16.70 17.98
CA LYS A 541 -1.29 -16.42 19.13
C LYS A 541 -0.99 -15.06 19.77
N GLU A 542 0.28 -14.64 19.70
CA GLU A 542 0.77 -13.36 20.21
C GLU A 542 0.28 -12.20 19.36
N GLN A 543 0.28 -12.37 18.03
CA GLN A 543 -0.17 -11.35 17.08
C GLN A 543 -1.68 -11.13 17.14
N ASN A 544 -2.48 -12.21 17.18
CA ASN A 544 -3.94 -12.13 17.22
C ASN A 544 -4.55 -13.40 17.83
N LYS A 545 -4.73 -13.39 19.14
CA LYS A 545 -5.21 -14.55 19.91
C LYS A 545 -6.56 -15.08 19.45
N ASN A 546 -7.52 -14.21 19.20
CA ASN A 546 -8.87 -14.63 18.83
C ASN A 546 -8.90 -15.23 17.43
N TYR A 547 -8.22 -14.59 16.49
CA TYR A 547 -8.14 -15.06 15.11
C TYR A 547 -7.35 -16.37 15.01
N TYR A 548 -6.22 -16.46 15.72
CA TYR A 548 -5.46 -17.71 15.85
C TYR A 548 -6.36 -18.85 16.37
N SER A 549 -7.11 -18.61 17.45
CA SER A 549 -7.98 -19.63 18.05
C SER A 549 -9.11 -20.06 17.11
N LEU A 550 -9.61 -19.16 16.27
CA LEU A 550 -10.61 -19.50 15.25
C LEU A 550 -10.01 -20.40 14.16
N ILE A 551 -8.80 -20.05 13.65
CA ILE A 551 -8.10 -20.87 12.65
C ILE A 551 -7.74 -22.25 13.24
N GLU A 552 -7.30 -22.30 14.51
CA GLU A 552 -6.99 -23.55 15.21
C GLU A 552 -8.23 -24.45 15.33
N GLU A 553 -9.41 -23.88 15.63
CA GLU A 553 -10.66 -24.66 15.70
C GLU A 553 -11.10 -25.14 14.32
N PHE A 554 -10.90 -24.33 13.27
CA PHE A 554 -11.14 -24.74 11.88
C PHE A 554 -10.21 -25.89 11.48
N TYR A 555 -8.93 -25.80 11.86
CA TYR A 555 -7.94 -26.87 11.62
C TYR A 555 -8.33 -28.17 12.31
N LYS A 556 -8.78 -28.13 13.57
CA LYS A 556 -9.24 -29.33 14.31
C LYS A 556 -10.39 -30.03 13.59
N LYS A 557 -11.28 -29.29 12.95
CA LYS A 557 -12.44 -29.86 12.25
C LYS A 557 -12.11 -30.37 10.86
N THR A 558 -11.31 -29.62 10.09
CA THR A 558 -11.11 -29.83 8.65
C THR A 558 -9.76 -30.47 8.29
N ASN A 559 -8.81 -30.46 9.22
CA ASN A 559 -7.40 -30.76 9.00
C ASN A 559 -6.73 -29.80 7.97
N VAL A 560 -7.28 -28.59 7.80
CA VAL A 560 -6.77 -27.52 6.95
C VAL A 560 -6.41 -26.32 7.85
N PRO A 561 -5.10 -25.96 8.03
CA PRO A 561 -4.66 -24.95 8.99
C PRO A 561 -4.77 -23.52 8.45
N ILE A 562 -5.58 -23.29 7.44
CA ILE A 562 -5.74 -22.01 6.75
C ILE A 562 -7.22 -21.69 6.55
N ILE A 563 -7.60 -20.43 6.77
CA ILE A 563 -8.93 -19.90 6.46
C ILE A 563 -8.79 -18.88 5.31
N PHE A 564 -9.72 -18.91 4.37
CA PHE A 564 -9.88 -17.87 3.35
C PHE A 564 -10.10 -16.51 4.03
N ASN A 565 -9.34 -15.50 3.62
CA ASN A 565 -9.39 -14.15 4.17
C ASN A 565 -9.40 -13.10 3.05
N THR A 566 -10.37 -12.19 3.12
CA THR A 566 -10.40 -11.00 2.27
C THR A 566 -10.96 -9.80 3.03
N SER A 567 -10.73 -8.59 2.50
CA SER A 567 -11.15 -7.33 3.14
C SER A 567 -12.66 -7.24 3.33
N PHE A 568 -13.07 -6.79 4.51
CA PHE A 568 -14.48 -6.57 4.83
C PHE A 568 -14.96 -5.24 4.24
N ASN A 569 -15.35 -5.29 2.99
CA ASN A 569 -15.95 -4.23 2.18
C ASN A 569 -16.59 -4.82 0.92
N LEU A 570 -17.45 -4.07 0.27
CA LEU A 570 -17.88 -4.33 -1.10
C LEU A 570 -16.98 -3.64 -2.12
N ALA A 571 -17.17 -3.94 -3.42
CA ALA A 571 -16.40 -3.29 -4.48
C ALA A 571 -16.61 -1.77 -4.45
N GLY A 572 -15.50 -1.01 -4.53
CA GLY A 572 -15.53 0.45 -4.50
C GLY A 572 -15.65 1.08 -3.10
N GLU A 573 -15.79 0.29 -2.04
CA GLU A 573 -15.83 0.78 -0.67
C GLU A 573 -14.47 0.64 0.03
N PRO A 574 -14.15 1.52 1.00
CA PRO A 574 -13.03 1.29 1.92
C PRO A 574 -13.36 0.13 2.88
N LEU A 575 -12.32 -0.43 3.50
CA LEU A 575 -12.47 -1.38 4.59
C LEU A 575 -13.36 -0.79 5.69
N VAL A 576 -14.24 -1.59 6.30
CA VAL A 576 -15.09 -1.12 7.41
C VAL A 576 -14.23 -0.68 8.59
N GLU A 577 -14.65 0.38 9.28
CA GLU A 577 -13.94 0.88 10.45
C GLU A 577 -14.74 0.61 11.73
N THR A 578 -15.99 1.04 11.77
CA THR A 578 -16.89 0.89 12.93
C THR A 578 -17.78 -0.36 12.81
N LEU A 579 -18.34 -0.79 13.94
CA LEU A 579 -19.31 -1.89 13.94
C LEU A 579 -20.56 -1.53 13.10
N GLU A 580 -20.97 -0.27 13.11
CA GLU A 580 -22.07 0.20 12.27
C GLU A 580 -21.76 0.08 10.78
N ASP A 581 -20.52 0.39 10.36
CA ASP A 581 -20.08 0.15 8.98
C ASP A 581 -20.14 -1.33 8.62
N ALA A 582 -19.71 -2.19 9.53
CA ALA A 582 -19.75 -3.65 9.36
C ALA A 582 -21.20 -4.14 9.13
N VAL A 583 -22.12 -3.80 10.03
CA VAL A 583 -23.52 -4.23 9.93
C VAL A 583 -24.21 -3.62 8.71
N ARG A 584 -23.92 -2.36 8.37
CA ARG A 584 -24.41 -1.72 7.14
C ARG A 584 -23.91 -2.43 5.88
N THR A 585 -22.66 -2.91 5.87
CA THR A 585 -22.11 -3.68 4.73
C THR A 585 -22.80 -5.03 4.59
N LEU A 586 -23.12 -5.72 5.70
CA LEU A 586 -23.96 -6.92 5.65
C LEU A 586 -25.35 -6.60 5.05
N TYR A 587 -26.03 -5.59 5.58
CA TYR A 587 -27.36 -5.18 5.12
C TYR A 587 -27.41 -4.86 3.62
N ASN A 588 -26.31 -4.32 3.06
CA ASN A 588 -26.22 -3.97 1.64
C ASN A 588 -25.69 -5.11 0.74
N SER A 589 -25.51 -6.32 1.30
CA SER A 589 -24.94 -7.46 0.59
C SER A 589 -25.73 -8.75 0.84
N GLU A 590 -25.25 -9.85 0.29
CA GLU A 590 -25.78 -11.21 0.54
C GLU A 590 -25.04 -11.90 1.72
N MET A 591 -24.22 -11.16 2.48
CA MET A 591 -23.54 -11.69 3.67
C MET A 591 -24.47 -11.61 4.88
N GLU A 592 -24.54 -12.69 5.65
CA GLU A 592 -25.53 -12.80 6.73
C GLU A 592 -24.90 -12.70 8.12
N TYR A 593 -23.61 -13.04 8.28
CA TYR A 593 -23.00 -13.28 9.59
C TYR A 593 -21.84 -12.35 9.89
N CYS A 594 -21.85 -11.74 11.09
CA CYS A 594 -20.70 -11.01 11.64
C CYS A 594 -20.36 -11.51 13.04
N TYR A 595 -19.19 -12.10 13.19
CA TYR A 595 -18.67 -12.62 14.45
C TYR A 595 -17.90 -11.54 15.22
N LEU A 596 -18.20 -11.42 16.50
CA LEU A 596 -17.58 -10.53 17.48
C LEU A 596 -16.91 -11.37 18.57
N PRO A 597 -15.69 -11.89 18.35
CA PRO A 597 -15.05 -12.85 19.27
C PRO A 597 -14.81 -12.30 20.67
N GLU A 598 -14.53 -11.01 20.81
CA GLU A 598 -14.30 -10.36 22.11
C GLU A 598 -15.55 -10.38 23.01
N PHE A 599 -16.72 -10.44 22.41
CA PHE A 599 -18.02 -10.48 23.09
C PHE A 599 -18.64 -11.88 23.12
N GLY A 600 -18.08 -12.83 22.36
CA GLY A 600 -18.72 -14.14 22.14
C GLY A 600 -20.11 -14.00 21.50
N LYS A 601 -20.25 -13.08 20.52
CA LYS A 601 -21.52 -12.76 19.86
C LYS A 601 -21.46 -12.93 18.36
N LEU A 602 -22.58 -13.32 17.78
CA LEU A 602 -22.82 -13.37 16.35
C LEU A 602 -24.00 -12.44 16.02
N ILE A 603 -23.77 -11.52 15.09
CA ILE A 603 -24.84 -10.74 14.47
C ILE A 603 -25.27 -11.50 13.23
N GLU A 604 -26.58 -11.74 13.11
CA GLU A 604 -27.21 -12.47 12.00
C GLU A 604 -28.29 -11.62 11.35
N MET A 605 -28.14 -11.38 10.04
CA MET A 605 -29.15 -10.67 9.25
C MET A 605 -30.41 -11.54 9.12
N LYS A 606 -31.55 -10.96 9.37
CA LYS A 606 -32.84 -11.64 9.12
C LYS A 606 -33.20 -11.46 7.64
N ASN A 607 -33.22 -12.56 6.90
CA ASN A 607 -33.75 -12.62 5.52
C ASN A 607 -35.24 -12.26 5.43
#